data_030e26581d0348080d20b99c80fa2083
#
_entry.id   030e26581d0348080d20b99c80fa2083
#
_cell.length_a   1.000
_cell.length_b   1.000
_cell.length_c   1.000
_cell.angle_alpha   90.00
_cell.angle_beta   90.00
_cell.angle_gamma   90.00
#
_symmetry.space_group_name_H-M   'P 1'
#
loop_
_entity.id
_entity.type
_entity.pdbx_description
1 polymer ?
#
loop_
_entity_poly.entity_id
_entity_poly.type
_entity_poly.pdbx_seq_one_letter_code
_entity_poly.pdbx_strand_id
1 'polypeptide(L)'
;MDNLKLSPVRKTIVGVQFLFVAFGATVLVPLLVGLDPATALFSAGIGTFIFHLVTKGKVPIFLGSSFAFIAPIIAASKQWGMPGTLAGIAGVSLVYFVMSALIKWQGKKLLDKLFPPVVIGPVIILIGLSLSTSAVDMAKTNWLLAFVSLAVAVSVLSLGRGLMKLVPVICGIICGYIVAICMGVVDFSHVEAAPWLALPPALSDFHLPQFAWEPFLYMIPVAIAPVIEHVGDIYVVSAVAGKDFTASPGLHRTMLGDGLACLAASFFGGPPVTTYSEVTGAMSITKVTHPQVIRIAAATAIVFSVIGKLSALLQSIPSAVLGGIMLLLFGTIASVGIQNLIQHKVDFNRTRNIIIISITLTMGIGGAVLQWGSFSISGIGLSAVVGVILNLLLPPAKEKKVQD
;
A
#
# COMPACT_ATOMS: atom_id res chain seq x y z
N MET A 1 6.23 28.02 9.63
CA MET A 1 7.64 27.87 9.20
C MET A 1 7.62 28.01 7.69
N ASP A 2 8.13 29.12 7.17
CA ASP A 2 8.16 29.39 5.75
C ASP A 2 8.97 28.33 5.03
N ASN A 3 8.36 27.75 4.00
CA ASN A 3 9.02 26.88 3.05
C ASN A 3 10.31 27.55 2.60
N LEU A 4 11.45 27.12 3.12
CA LEU A 4 12.75 27.40 2.53
C LEU A 4 12.57 27.29 1.02
N LYS A 5 12.88 28.36 0.28
CA LYS A 5 12.87 28.35 -1.18
C LYS A 5 13.92 27.32 -1.62
N LEU A 6 13.49 26.03 -1.65
CA LEU A 6 14.35 24.95 -2.12
C LEU A 6 14.72 25.29 -3.56
N SER A 7 16.01 25.30 -3.86
CA SER A 7 16.46 25.45 -5.24
C SER A 7 15.85 24.34 -6.09
N PRO A 8 15.61 24.57 -7.40
CA PRO A 8 15.09 23.53 -8.30
C PRO A 8 15.88 22.23 -8.23
N VAL A 9 17.22 22.33 -8.18
CA VAL A 9 18.11 21.17 -8.06
C VAL A 9 17.85 20.38 -6.78
N ARG A 10 17.71 21.06 -5.64
CA ARG A 10 17.44 20.39 -4.36
C ARG A 10 16.06 19.72 -4.36
N LYS A 11 15.04 20.33 -4.99
CA LYS A 11 13.72 19.70 -5.14
C LYS A 11 13.82 18.43 -5.98
N THR A 12 14.59 18.45 -7.06
CA THR A 12 14.80 17.27 -7.91
C THR A 12 15.49 16.15 -7.15
N ILE A 13 16.59 16.43 -6.45
CA ILE A 13 17.32 15.43 -5.65
C ILE A 13 16.40 14.80 -4.62
N VAL A 14 15.67 15.61 -3.84
CA VAL A 14 14.76 15.10 -2.79
C VAL A 14 13.59 14.34 -3.42
N GLY A 15 13.08 14.77 -4.58
CA GLY A 15 12.01 14.05 -5.30
C GLY A 15 12.44 12.66 -5.74
N VAL A 16 13.63 12.55 -6.34
CA VAL A 16 14.22 11.26 -6.69
C VAL A 16 14.44 10.39 -5.44
N GLN A 17 14.94 10.97 -4.35
CA GLN A 17 15.10 10.25 -3.07
C GLN A 17 13.76 9.73 -2.52
N PHE A 18 12.68 10.50 -2.64
CA PHE A 18 11.36 10.07 -2.19
C PHE A 18 10.81 8.91 -3.04
N LEU A 19 11.11 8.88 -4.34
CA LEU A 19 10.83 7.69 -5.12
C LEU A 19 11.58 6.48 -4.56
N PHE A 20 12.88 6.59 -4.26
CA PHE A 20 13.63 5.47 -3.70
C PHE A 20 13.09 4.99 -2.36
N VAL A 21 12.49 5.86 -1.54
CA VAL A 21 11.79 5.45 -0.32
C VAL A 21 10.54 4.61 -0.64
N ALA A 22 9.76 5.01 -1.63
CA ALA A 22 8.57 4.30 -2.09
C ALA A 22 8.88 3.08 -2.96
N PHE A 23 10.06 3.06 -3.60
CA PHE A 23 10.41 2.14 -4.68
C PHE A 23 10.29 0.68 -4.27
N GLY A 24 10.89 0.33 -3.12
CA GLY A 24 10.90 -1.06 -2.66
C GLY A 24 9.49 -1.63 -2.50
N ALA A 25 8.60 -0.90 -1.85
CA ALA A 25 7.21 -1.31 -1.66
C ALA A 25 6.43 -1.31 -3.00
N THR A 26 6.65 -0.31 -3.86
CA THR A 26 5.96 -0.19 -5.16
C THR A 26 6.28 -1.34 -6.10
N VAL A 27 7.54 -1.80 -6.14
CA VAL A 27 7.96 -2.89 -7.05
C VAL A 27 7.75 -4.27 -6.44
N LEU A 28 7.66 -4.38 -5.13
CA LEU A 28 7.48 -5.66 -4.45
C LEU A 28 6.11 -6.26 -4.74
N VAL A 29 5.05 -5.46 -4.69
CA VAL A 29 3.67 -5.94 -4.94
C VAL A 29 3.54 -6.59 -6.32
N PRO A 30 3.91 -5.95 -7.44
CA PRO A 30 3.80 -6.59 -8.76
C PRO A 30 4.62 -7.89 -8.85
N LEU A 31 5.83 -7.94 -8.30
CA LEU A 31 6.65 -9.16 -8.28
C LEU A 31 5.95 -10.33 -7.57
N LEU A 32 5.21 -10.04 -6.49
CA LEU A 32 4.47 -11.06 -5.73
C LEU A 32 3.22 -11.57 -6.43
N VAL A 33 2.57 -10.71 -7.21
CA VAL A 33 1.31 -11.06 -7.89
C VAL A 33 1.51 -11.45 -9.36
N GLY A 34 2.76 -11.51 -9.83
CA GLY A 34 3.09 -11.88 -11.21
C GLY A 34 2.82 -10.77 -12.24
N LEU A 35 2.83 -9.50 -11.80
CA LEU A 35 2.74 -8.34 -12.68
C LEU A 35 4.13 -7.76 -12.96
N ASP A 36 4.25 -7.02 -14.06
CA ASP A 36 5.50 -6.34 -14.40
C ASP A 36 5.73 -5.12 -13.48
N PRO A 37 6.93 -4.99 -12.85
CA PRO A 37 7.28 -3.84 -12.02
C PRO A 37 7.21 -2.49 -12.76
N ALA A 38 7.49 -2.46 -14.06
CA ALA A 38 7.37 -1.24 -14.87
C ALA A 38 5.92 -0.74 -14.92
N THR A 39 4.96 -1.66 -15.08
CA THR A 39 3.53 -1.33 -15.04
C THR A 39 3.11 -0.72 -13.71
N ALA A 40 3.61 -1.25 -12.59
CA ALA A 40 3.30 -0.70 -11.27
C ALA A 40 3.93 0.67 -11.05
N LEU A 41 5.19 0.88 -11.49
CA LEU A 41 5.86 2.19 -11.44
C LEU A 41 5.12 3.23 -12.29
N PHE A 42 4.68 2.84 -13.49
CA PHE A 42 3.88 3.70 -14.36
C PHE A 42 2.55 4.07 -13.69
N SER A 43 1.82 3.08 -13.19
CA SER A 43 0.53 3.28 -12.51
C SER A 43 0.67 4.14 -11.25
N ALA A 44 1.72 3.95 -10.45
CA ALA A 44 2.02 4.77 -9.28
C ALA A 44 2.32 6.22 -9.66
N GLY A 45 3.11 6.43 -10.70
CA GLY A 45 3.43 7.76 -11.21
C GLY A 45 2.20 8.51 -11.73
N ILE A 46 1.44 7.88 -12.65
CA ILE A 46 0.20 8.46 -13.21
C ILE A 46 -0.84 8.65 -12.11
N GLY A 47 -1.04 7.63 -11.24
CA GLY A 47 -1.97 7.71 -10.11
C GLY A 47 -1.65 8.89 -9.18
N THR A 48 -0.38 9.10 -8.87
CA THR A 48 0.07 10.26 -8.06
C THR A 48 -0.25 11.58 -8.76
N PHE A 49 -0.07 11.69 -10.08
CA PHE A 49 -0.46 12.91 -10.81
C PHE A 49 -1.96 13.13 -10.82
N ILE A 50 -2.78 12.07 -11.02
CA ILE A 50 -4.25 12.15 -10.94
C ILE A 50 -4.67 12.63 -9.56
N PHE A 51 -4.10 12.04 -8.50
CA PHE A 51 -4.36 12.45 -7.11
C PHE A 51 -4.03 13.94 -6.89
N HIS A 52 -2.86 14.39 -7.35
CA HIS A 52 -2.47 15.80 -7.24
C HIS A 52 -3.40 16.73 -8.02
N LEU A 53 -3.91 16.31 -9.18
CA LEU A 53 -4.87 17.07 -9.96
C LEU A 53 -6.19 17.26 -9.18
N VAL A 54 -6.73 16.16 -8.65
CA VAL A 54 -8.00 16.16 -7.88
C VAL A 54 -7.87 16.96 -6.58
N THR A 55 -6.72 16.85 -5.91
CA THR A 55 -6.42 17.57 -4.65
C THR A 55 -5.92 18.99 -4.88
N LYS A 56 -5.94 19.48 -6.14
CA LYS A 56 -5.45 20.81 -6.54
C LYS A 56 -3.98 21.04 -6.17
N GLY A 57 -3.17 20.00 -6.21
CA GLY A 57 -1.74 20.05 -5.89
C GLY A 57 -1.41 20.44 -4.46
N LYS A 58 -2.36 20.32 -3.51
CA LYS A 58 -2.18 20.76 -2.12
C LYS A 58 -1.55 19.69 -1.23
N VAL A 59 -1.90 18.42 -1.44
CA VAL A 59 -1.52 17.32 -0.56
C VAL A 59 -0.22 16.69 -1.05
N PRO A 60 0.86 16.71 -0.27
CA PRO A 60 2.14 16.13 -0.67
C PRO A 60 2.19 14.64 -0.35
N ILE A 61 1.45 13.82 -1.10
CA ILE A 61 1.43 12.37 -0.89
C ILE A 61 1.74 11.64 -2.19
N PHE A 62 2.50 10.56 -2.10
CA PHE A 62 2.82 9.66 -3.20
C PHE A 62 1.91 8.44 -3.13
N LEU A 63 1.42 7.98 -4.25
CA LEU A 63 0.64 6.75 -4.36
C LEU A 63 1.52 5.62 -4.88
N GLY A 64 1.44 4.47 -4.24
CA GLY A 64 2.14 3.27 -4.67
C GLY A 64 1.26 2.03 -4.57
N SER A 65 1.79 0.88 -4.92
CA SER A 65 1.06 -0.39 -4.97
C SER A 65 0.54 -0.82 -3.59
N SER A 66 -0.73 -1.13 -3.47
CA SER A 66 -1.36 -1.50 -2.20
C SER A 66 -1.10 -2.96 -1.81
N PHE A 67 -0.51 -3.18 -0.63
CA PHE A 67 -0.27 -4.51 -0.08
C PHE A 67 -1.56 -5.29 0.27
N ALA A 68 -2.64 -4.57 0.59
CA ALA A 68 -3.92 -5.19 0.96
C ALA A 68 -4.49 -6.07 -0.16
N PHE A 69 -4.08 -5.81 -1.42
CA PHE A 69 -4.59 -6.54 -2.58
C PHE A 69 -3.71 -7.71 -3.04
N ILE A 70 -2.56 -7.98 -2.42
CA ILE A 70 -1.68 -9.08 -2.86
C ILE A 70 -2.42 -10.41 -2.87
N ALA A 71 -2.96 -10.84 -1.72
CA ALA A 71 -3.70 -12.10 -1.63
C ALA A 71 -4.97 -12.12 -2.52
N PRO A 72 -5.81 -11.07 -2.55
CA PRO A 72 -6.94 -10.98 -3.45
C PRO A 72 -6.58 -11.04 -4.94
N ILE A 73 -5.51 -10.38 -5.37
CA ILE A 73 -5.06 -10.43 -6.78
C ILE A 73 -4.59 -11.84 -7.14
N ILE A 74 -3.79 -12.49 -6.27
CA ILE A 74 -3.33 -13.87 -6.49
C ILE A 74 -4.54 -14.83 -6.61
N ALA A 75 -5.54 -14.70 -5.75
CA ALA A 75 -6.74 -15.53 -5.80
C ALA A 75 -7.57 -15.25 -7.06
N ALA A 76 -7.82 -13.98 -7.37
CA ALA A 76 -8.61 -13.56 -8.53
C ALA A 76 -7.94 -13.95 -9.85
N SER A 77 -6.61 -13.80 -9.95
CA SER A 77 -5.87 -14.14 -11.18
C SER A 77 -5.90 -15.65 -11.49
N LYS A 78 -5.90 -16.48 -10.44
CA LYS A 78 -6.05 -17.94 -10.59
C LYS A 78 -7.46 -18.35 -11.04
N GLN A 79 -8.49 -17.63 -10.58
CA GLN A 79 -9.89 -17.99 -10.83
C GLN A 79 -10.45 -17.37 -12.10
N TRP A 80 -10.13 -16.12 -12.40
CA TRP A 80 -10.71 -15.34 -13.51
C TRP A 80 -9.68 -14.82 -14.51
N GLY A 81 -8.41 -15.18 -14.35
CA GLY A 81 -7.31 -14.63 -15.14
C GLY A 81 -7.04 -13.15 -14.86
N MET A 82 -6.02 -12.60 -15.53
CA MET A 82 -5.62 -11.20 -15.32
C MET A 82 -6.70 -10.20 -15.83
N PRO A 83 -7.34 -10.38 -17.00
CA PRO A 83 -8.38 -9.44 -17.44
C PRO A 83 -9.56 -9.31 -16.47
N GLY A 84 -10.02 -10.45 -15.89
CA GLY A 84 -11.04 -10.44 -14.83
C GLY A 84 -10.55 -9.78 -13.54
N THR A 85 -9.31 -10.02 -13.16
CA THR A 85 -8.69 -9.37 -11.98
C THR A 85 -8.65 -7.85 -12.14
N LEU A 86 -8.31 -7.34 -13.33
CA LEU A 86 -8.31 -5.90 -13.63
C LEU A 86 -9.71 -5.29 -13.51
N ALA A 87 -10.75 -6.03 -13.93
CA ALA A 87 -12.14 -5.61 -13.70
C ALA A 87 -12.46 -5.52 -12.21
N GLY A 88 -11.97 -6.46 -11.40
CA GLY A 88 -12.05 -6.39 -9.94
C GLY A 88 -11.36 -5.16 -9.36
N ILE A 89 -10.17 -4.82 -9.88
CA ILE A 89 -9.44 -3.60 -9.49
C ILE A 89 -10.24 -2.33 -9.84
N ALA A 90 -10.91 -2.31 -10.98
CA ALA A 90 -11.83 -1.20 -11.29
C ALA A 90 -12.99 -1.12 -10.27
N GLY A 91 -13.46 -2.27 -9.75
CA GLY A 91 -14.46 -2.33 -8.68
C GLY A 91 -14.01 -1.66 -7.37
N VAL A 92 -12.73 -1.73 -7.05
CA VAL A 92 -12.14 -1.02 -5.90
C VAL A 92 -12.41 0.48 -5.99
N SER A 93 -12.29 1.07 -7.17
CA SER A 93 -12.52 2.50 -7.40
C SER A 93 -13.93 2.94 -7.05
N LEU A 94 -14.92 2.07 -7.27
CA LEU A 94 -16.31 2.35 -6.91
C LEU A 94 -16.46 2.58 -5.41
N VAL A 95 -15.77 1.78 -4.58
CA VAL A 95 -15.80 1.96 -3.11
C VAL A 95 -15.25 3.33 -2.72
N TYR A 96 -14.12 3.73 -3.31
CA TYR A 96 -13.55 5.05 -3.08
C TYR A 96 -14.49 6.18 -3.52
N PHE A 97 -15.20 6.03 -4.66
CA PHE A 97 -16.17 7.02 -5.13
C PHE A 97 -17.37 7.13 -4.20
N VAL A 98 -17.91 5.99 -3.77
CA VAL A 98 -19.02 5.95 -2.80
C VAL A 98 -18.58 6.61 -1.48
N MET A 99 -17.41 6.25 -0.97
CA MET A 99 -16.88 6.83 0.26
C MET A 99 -16.62 8.33 0.12
N SER A 100 -16.08 8.77 -1.01
CA SER A 100 -15.89 10.19 -1.32
C SER A 100 -17.23 10.95 -1.29
N ALA A 101 -18.26 10.41 -1.92
CA ALA A 101 -19.59 11.00 -1.94
C ALA A 101 -20.22 11.06 -0.54
N LEU A 102 -20.11 9.98 0.22
CA LEU A 102 -20.59 9.90 1.61
C LEU A 102 -19.88 10.89 2.53
N ILE A 103 -18.56 11.01 2.41
CA ILE A 103 -17.77 11.99 3.18
C ILE A 103 -18.16 13.43 2.80
N LYS A 104 -18.40 13.69 1.53
CA LYS A 104 -18.85 15.00 1.06
C LYS A 104 -20.23 15.37 1.63
N TRP A 105 -21.12 14.38 1.77
CA TRP A 105 -22.50 14.59 2.25
C TRP A 105 -22.59 14.65 3.77
N GLN A 106 -22.00 13.68 4.48
CA GLN A 106 -22.14 13.52 5.93
C GLN A 106 -20.95 14.05 6.75
N GLY A 107 -19.86 14.40 6.06
CA GLY A 107 -18.64 14.89 6.68
C GLY A 107 -17.86 13.81 7.44
N LYS A 108 -16.90 14.26 8.26
CA LYS A 108 -16.00 13.39 9.03
C LYS A 108 -16.71 12.46 10.02
N LYS A 109 -17.84 12.87 10.57
CA LYS A 109 -18.60 12.11 11.59
C LYS A 109 -18.98 10.69 11.15
N LEU A 110 -19.22 10.50 9.85
CA LEU A 110 -19.51 9.19 9.29
C LEU A 110 -18.30 8.27 9.42
N LEU A 111 -17.11 8.77 9.11
CA LEU A 111 -15.87 7.99 9.19
C LEU A 111 -15.56 7.59 10.62
N ASP A 112 -15.66 8.53 11.56
CA ASP A 112 -15.42 8.26 12.98
C ASP A 112 -16.40 7.19 13.51
N LYS A 113 -17.62 7.13 12.94
CA LYS A 113 -18.63 6.13 13.28
C LYS A 113 -18.36 4.76 12.64
N LEU A 114 -17.97 4.73 11.36
CA LEU A 114 -17.75 3.47 10.62
C LEU A 114 -16.40 2.85 10.95
N PHE A 115 -15.36 3.68 11.05
CA PHE A 115 -13.96 3.29 11.17
C PHE A 115 -13.31 3.86 12.44
N PRO A 116 -13.80 3.53 13.64
CA PRO A 116 -13.09 3.89 14.86
C PRO A 116 -11.79 3.08 14.98
N PRO A 117 -10.81 3.53 15.78
CA PRO A 117 -9.52 2.86 15.95
C PRO A 117 -9.62 1.37 16.31
N VAL A 118 -10.68 0.96 17.03
CA VAL A 118 -10.95 -0.44 17.38
C VAL A 118 -11.25 -1.33 16.15
N VAL A 119 -11.63 -0.74 15.02
CA VAL A 119 -11.81 -1.42 13.73
C VAL A 119 -10.56 -1.26 12.87
N ILE A 120 -10.01 -0.04 12.82
CA ILE A 120 -8.84 0.29 12.00
C ILE A 120 -7.63 -0.58 12.38
N GLY A 121 -7.30 -0.62 13.68
CA GLY A 121 -6.11 -1.33 14.17
C GLY A 121 -6.05 -2.79 13.74
N PRO A 122 -7.08 -3.60 14.04
CA PRO A 122 -7.11 -5.02 13.63
C PRO A 122 -7.03 -5.22 12.12
N VAL A 123 -7.65 -4.37 11.31
CA VAL A 123 -7.59 -4.47 9.85
C VAL A 123 -6.18 -4.23 9.34
N ILE A 124 -5.46 -3.22 9.86
CA ILE A 124 -4.05 -2.98 9.51
C ILE A 124 -3.16 -4.14 9.97
N ILE A 125 -3.39 -4.68 11.18
CA ILE A 125 -2.67 -5.88 11.66
C ILE A 125 -2.86 -7.04 10.68
N LEU A 126 -4.08 -7.25 10.18
CA LEU A 126 -4.38 -8.32 9.23
C LEU A 126 -3.67 -8.14 7.90
N ILE A 127 -3.54 -6.90 7.38
CA ILE A 127 -2.80 -6.65 6.13
C ILE A 127 -1.38 -7.20 6.25
N GLY A 128 -0.70 -6.94 7.36
CA GLY A 128 0.64 -7.47 7.59
C GLY A 128 0.67 -8.98 7.82
N LEU A 129 -0.16 -9.49 8.75
CA LEU A 129 -0.05 -10.89 9.18
C LEU A 129 -0.60 -11.90 8.17
N SER A 130 -1.60 -11.55 7.36
CA SER A 130 -2.16 -12.45 6.35
C SER A 130 -1.16 -12.88 5.27
N LEU A 131 -0.13 -12.06 5.05
CA LEU A 131 0.93 -12.32 4.07
C LEU A 131 2.20 -12.91 4.68
N SER A 132 2.23 -13.12 5.99
CA SER A 132 3.43 -13.62 6.69
C SER A 132 3.83 -15.03 6.24
N THR A 133 2.86 -15.91 5.95
CA THR A 133 3.13 -17.25 5.41
C THR A 133 3.82 -17.19 4.06
N SER A 134 3.37 -16.31 3.15
CA SER A 134 4.00 -16.11 1.86
C SER A 134 5.45 -15.62 2.00
N ALA A 135 5.71 -14.70 2.95
CA ALA A 135 7.06 -14.24 3.23
C ALA A 135 7.99 -15.37 3.69
N VAL A 136 7.49 -16.22 4.60
CA VAL A 136 8.24 -17.39 5.09
C VAL A 136 8.46 -18.41 3.97
N ASP A 137 7.46 -18.69 3.14
CA ASP A 137 7.57 -19.65 2.03
C ASP A 137 8.59 -19.20 0.99
N MET A 138 8.65 -17.91 0.69
CA MET A 138 9.68 -17.34 -0.18
C MET A 138 11.07 -17.39 0.48
N ALA A 139 11.18 -17.07 1.77
CA ALA A 139 12.44 -17.13 2.51
C ALA A 139 13.00 -18.55 2.59
N LYS A 140 12.15 -19.57 2.72
CA LYS A 140 12.54 -21.00 2.76
C LYS A 140 13.29 -21.47 1.51
N THR A 141 13.11 -20.82 0.36
CA THR A 141 13.80 -21.22 -0.88
C THR A 141 15.31 -21.09 -0.75
N ASN A 142 15.80 -20.13 0.05
CA ASN A 142 17.20 -19.99 0.45
C ASN A 142 17.32 -19.09 1.70
N TRP A 143 17.40 -19.71 2.87
CA TRP A 143 17.49 -18.97 4.13
C TRP A 143 18.71 -18.04 4.24
N LEU A 144 19.84 -18.39 3.63
CA LEU A 144 21.03 -17.52 3.67
C LEU A 144 20.74 -16.17 3.00
N LEU A 145 20.19 -16.20 1.79
CA LEU A 145 19.82 -14.98 1.06
C LEU A 145 18.74 -14.17 1.79
N ALA A 146 17.75 -14.87 2.36
CA ALA A 146 16.70 -14.24 3.14
C ALA A 146 17.24 -13.54 4.39
N PHE A 147 18.13 -14.19 5.13
CA PHE A 147 18.73 -13.59 6.33
C PHE A 147 19.71 -12.47 6.00
N VAL A 148 20.47 -12.54 4.92
CA VAL A 148 21.33 -11.43 4.49
C VAL A 148 20.51 -10.20 4.19
N SER A 149 19.49 -10.32 3.35
CA SER A 149 18.64 -9.17 2.99
C SER A 149 17.89 -8.61 4.20
N LEU A 150 17.36 -9.47 5.06
CA LEU A 150 16.70 -9.07 6.32
C LEU A 150 17.69 -8.37 7.28
N ALA A 151 18.86 -8.95 7.52
CA ALA A 151 19.84 -8.39 8.43
C ALA A 151 20.33 -7.02 7.98
N VAL A 152 20.58 -6.85 6.69
CA VAL A 152 20.96 -5.54 6.13
C VAL A 152 19.82 -4.54 6.30
N ALA A 153 18.57 -4.90 5.95
CA ALA A 153 17.44 -4.00 6.11
C ALA A 153 17.23 -3.59 7.58
N VAL A 154 17.31 -4.54 8.51
CA VAL A 154 17.21 -4.26 9.96
C VAL A 154 18.37 -3.39 10.43
N SER A 155 19.59 -3.63 9.97
CA SER A 155 20.77 -2.82 10.33
C SER A 155 20.61 -1.38 9.83
N VAL A 156 20.17 -1.21 8.59
CA VAL A 156 19.92 0.13 8.01
C VAL A 156 18.78 0.85 8.76
N LEU A 157 17.71 0.15 9.11
CA LEU A 157 16.59 0.71 9.85
C LEU A 157 16.98 1.14 11.28
N SER A 158 17.80 0.34 11.96
CA SER A 158 18.16 0.55 13.37
C SER A 158 19.38 1.44 13.54
N LEU A 159 20.44 1.25 12.75
CA LEU A 159 21.72 1.94 12.87
C LEU A 159 21.87 3.09 11.88
N GLY A 160 21.06 3.12 10.81
CA GLY A 160 21.10 4.16 9.78
C GLY A 160 20.85 5.56 10.37
N ARG A 161 21.52 6.56 9.76
CA ARG A 161 21.36 7.97 10.13
C ARG A 161 20.85 8.78 8.94
N GLY A 162 20.05 9.79 9.21
CA GLY A 162 19.52 10.69 8.16
C GLY A 162 18.75 9.93 7.10
N LEU A 163 19.11 10.12 5.83
CA LEU A 163 18.42 9.54 4.67
C LEU A 163 18.60 8.03 4.53
N MET A 164 19.71 7.48 5.02
CA MET A 164 19.92 6.01 4.97
C MET A 164 18.81 5.24 5.69
N LYS A 165 18.32 5.77 6.82
CA LYS A 165 17.21 5.15 7.56
C LYS A 165 15.91 5.04 6.77
N LEU A 166 15.80 5.76 5.65
CA LEU A 166 14.58 5.80 4.83
C LEU A 166 14.54 4.75 3.71
N VAL A 167 15.66 4.07 3.46
CA VAL A 167 15.80 3.12 2.34
C VAL A 167 16.24 1.71 2.77
N PRO A 168 15.74 1.18 3.90
CA PRO A 168 16.18 -0.13 4.41
C PRO A 168 15.86 -1.26 3.43
N VAL A 169 14.68 -1.22 2.81
CA VAL A 169 14.21 -2.22 1.86
C VAL A 169 15.14 -2.31 0.64
N ILE A 170 15.46 -1.17 0.03
CA ILE A 170 16.36 -1.15 -1.14
C ILE A 170 17.76 -1.64 -0.75
N CYS A 171 18.30 -1.20 0.38
CA CYS A 171 19.62 -1.68 0.84
C CYS A 171 19.62 -3.19 1.05
N GLY A 172 18.57 -3.73 1.67
CA GLY A 172 18.44 -5.17 1.87
C GLY A 172 18.31 -5.94 0.55
N ILE A 173 17.51 -5.45 -0.40
CA ILE A 173 17.38 -6.05 -1.73
C ILE A 173 18.74 -6.04 -2.45
N ILE A 174 19.42 -4.89 -2.53
CA ILE A 174 20.69 -4.77 -3.24
C ILE A 174 21.74 -5.72 -2.64
N CYS A 175 21.91 -5.73 -1.33
CA CYS A 175 22.91 -6.60 -0.70
C CYS A 175 22.55 -8.07 -0.85
N GLY A 176 21.28 -8.46 -0.66
CA GLY A 176 20.82 -9.83 -0.88
C GLY A 176 21.01 -10.27 -2.34
N TYR A 177 20.75 -9.36 -3.29
CA TYR A 177 20.93 -9.62 -4.71
C TYR A 177 22.42 -9.77 -5.10
N ILE A 178 23.31 -8.92 -4.57
CA ILE A 178 24.77 -9.07 -4.76
C ILE A 178 25.24 -10.43 -4.27
N VAL A 179 24.81 -10.86 -3.09
CA VAL A 179 25.16 -12.18 -2.56
C VAL A 179 24.59 -13.29 -3.45
N ALA A 180 23.37 -13.14 -3.97
CA ALA A 180 22.78 -14.10 -4.90
C ALA A 180 23.57 -14.20 -6.21
N ILE A 181 24.09 -13.08 -6.73
CA ILE A 181 25.00 -13.08 -7.89
C ILE A 181 26.29 -13.84 -7.56
N CYS A 182 26.92 -13.57 -6.42
CA CYS A 182 28.12 -14.26 -5.99
C CYS A 182 27.91 -15.77 -5.81
N MET A 183 26.68 -16.18 -5.48
CA MET A 183 26.32 -17.62 -5.38
C MET A 183 25.97 -18.25 -6.72
N GLY A 184 25.90 -17.48 -7.82
CA GLY A 184 25.56 -17.97 -9.15
C GLY A 184 24.09 -18.40 -9.30
N VAL A 185 23.18 -17.92 -8.45
CA VAL A 185 21.75 -18.31 -8.50
C VAL A 185 20.88 -17.32 -9.28
N VAL A 186 21.48 -16.26 -9.83
CA VAL A 186 20.76 -15.23 -10.62
C VAL A 186 20.88 -15.58 -12.10
N ASP A 187 19.74 -15.65 -12.79
CA ASP A 187 19.69 -15.78 -14.24
C ASP A 187 19.61 -14.39 -14.90
N PHE A 188 20.62 -14.02 -15.64
CA PHE A 188 20.71 -12.75 -16.38
C PHE A 188 20.18 -12.81 -17.81
N SER A 189 19.76 -13.98 -18.30
CA SER A 189 19.31 -14.15 -19.70
C SER A 189 18.21 -13.16 -20.09
N HIS A 190 17.22 -12.96 -19.22
CA HIS A 190 16.17 -11.97 -19.41
C HIS A 190 16.67 -10.52 -19.37
N VAL A 191 17.66 -10.24 -18.52
CA VAL A 191 18.26 -8.90 -18.42
C VAL A 191 19.09 -8.57 -19.66
N GLU A 192 19.82 -9.55 -20.18
CA GLU A 192 20.62 -9.39 -21.41
C GLU A 192 19.74 -9.14 -22.62
N ALA A 193 18.63 -9.90 -22.75
CA ALA A 193 17.70 -9.80 -23.86
C ALA A 193 16.83 -8.52 -23.80
N ALA A 194 16.62 -7.95 -22.61
CA ALA A 194 15.75 -6.79 -22.45
C ALA A 194 16.32 -5.53 -23.14
N PRO A 195 15.51 -4.72 -23.83
CA PRO A 195 15.94 -3.46 -24.40
C PRO A 195 16.22 -2.43 -23.30
N TRP A 196 17.07 -1.44 -23.58
CA TRP A 196 17.30 -0.32 -22.66
C TRP A 196 16.05 0.53 -22.47
N LEU A 197 15.34 0.81 -23.54
CA LEU A 197 14.08 1.56 -23.52
C LEU A 197 12.97 0.65 -24.06
N ALA A 198 11.92 0.47 -23.27
CA ALA A 198 10.71 -0.23 -23.66
C ALA A 198 9.50 0.55 -23.16
N LEU A 199 8.43 0.53 -23.92
CA LEU A 199 7.14 0.96 -23.39
C LEU A 199 6.76 -0.01 -22.26
N PRO A 200 6.30 0.49 -21.11
CA PRO A 200 5.79 -0.40 -20.08
C PRO A 200 4.64 -1.23 -20.64
N PRO A 201 4.45 -2.49 -20.20
CA PRO A 201 3.36 -3.35 -20.67
C PRO A 201 1.99 -2.69 -20.58
N ALA A 202 1.83 -1.76 -19.66
CA ALA A 202 0.68 -0.86 -19.56
C ALA A 202 0.30 -0.14 -20.86
N LEU A 203 1.26 0.10 -21.75
CA LEU A 203 1.07 0.83 -23.00
C LEU A 203 1.30 -0.03 -24.24
N SER A 204 2.13 -1.08 -24.14
CA SER A 204 2.40 -2.01 -25.26
C SER A 204 1.35 -3.11 -25.38
N ASP A 205 0.91 -3.67 -24.26
CA ASP A 205 -0.04 -4.78 -24.17
C ASP A 205 -1.30 -4.33 -23.42
N PHE A 206 -1.94 -3.29 -23.94
CA PHE A 206 -3.12 -2.71 -23.30
C PHE A 206 -4.27 -3.73 -23.22
N HIS A 207 -4.40 -4.35 -22.06
CA HIS A 207 -5.48 -5.28 -21.76
C HIS A 207 -6.63 -4.52 -21.10
N LEU A 208 -7.69 -4.28 -21.88
CA LEU A 208 -8.93 -3.75 -21.30
C LEU A 208 -9.45 -4.72 -20.23
N PRO A 209 -9.84 -4.20 -19.04
CA PRO A 209 -10.52 -5.01 -18.05
C PRO A 209 -11.74 -5.69 -18.68
N GLN A 210 -11.78 -7.01 -18.65
CA GLN A 210 -12.97 -7.74 -19.09
C GLN A 210 -13.96 -7.75 -17.93
N PHE A 211 -15.01 -6.94 -18.06
CA PHE A 211 -16.01 -6.81 -17.01
C PHE A 211 -16.71 -8.15 -16.76
N ALA A 212 -16.63 -8.60 -15.52
CA ALA A 212 -17.41 -9.73 -15.00
C ALA A 212 -17.84 -9.36 -13.57
N TRP A 213 -19.05 -9.75 -13.19
CA TRP A 213 -19.59 -9.40 -11.88
C TRP A 213 -18.85 -10.06 -10.73
N GLU A 214 -18.38 -11.29 -10.91
CA GLU A 214 -17.75 -12.07 -9.86
C GLU A 214 -16.44 -11.43 -9.39
N PRO A 215 -15.41 -11.18 -10.23
CA PRO A 215 -14.17 -10.55 -9.78
C PRO A 215 -14.39 -9.10 -9.33
N PHE A 216 -15.35 -8.38 -9.96
CA PHE A 216 -15.72 -7.02 -9.58
C PHE A 216 -16.25 -6.98 -8.14
N LEU A 217 -17.21 -7.83 -7.80
CA LEU A 217 -17.78 -7.90 -6.46
C LEU A 217 -16.80 -8.49 -5.43
N TYR A 218 -15.92 -9.41 -5.86
CA TYR A 218 -14.90 -10.00 -4.99
C TYR A 218 -13.92 -8.97 -4.41
N MET A 219 -13.51 -7.98 -5.21
CA MET A 219 -12.54 -6.97 -4.79
C MET A 219 -13.15 -5.84 -3.95
N ILE A 220 -14.45 -5.58 -4.04
CA ILE A 220 -15.13 -4.48 -3.35
C ILE A 220 -14.90 -4.52 -1.82
N PRO A 221 -15.11 -5.64 -1.11
CA PRO A 221 -14.91 -5.66 0.35
C PRO A 221 -13.46 -5.43 0.78
N VAL A 222 -12.50 -5.82 -0.06
CA VAL A 222 -11.07 -5.63 0.21
C VAL A 222 -10.72 -4.14 0.24
N ALA A 223 -11.39 -3.33 -0.59
CA ALA A 223 -11.15 -1.90 -0.67
C ALA A 223 -11.42 -1.13 0.64
N ILE A 224 -12.17 -1.72 1.58
CA ILE A 224 -12.43 -1.12 2.89
C ILE A 224 -11.12 -0.93 3.67
N ALA A 225 -10.19 -1.87 3.58
CA ALA A 225 -8.91 -1.79 4.29
C ALA A 225 -8.06 -0.60 3.82
N PRO A 226 -7.74 -0.41 2.52
CA PRO A 226 -6.99 0.76 2.08
C PRO A 226 -7.77 2.08 2.17
N VAL A 227 -9.11 2.07 2.14
CA VAL A 227 -9.92 3.26 2.48
C VAL A 227 -9.65 3.74 3.90
N ILE A 228 -9.55 2.80 4.84
CA ILE A 228 -9.21 3.08 6.24
C ILE A 228 -7.78 3.62 6.34
N GLU A 229 -6.83 2.95 5.68
CA GLU A 229 -5.42 3.34 5.61
C GLU A 229 -5.27 4.77 5.07
N HIS A 230 -5.94 5.08 3.95
CA HIS A 230 -5.95 6.40 3.35
C HIS A 230 -6.36 7.50 4.34
N VAL A 231 -7.41 7.28 5.12
CA VAL A 231 -7.86 8.25 6.13
C VAL A 231 -6.75 8.50 7.16
N GLY A 232 -6.11 7.44 7.65
CA GLY A 232 -4.98 7.53 8.56
C GLY A 232 -3.81 8.33 7.98
N ASP A 233 -3.43 8.04 6.74
CA ASP A 233 -2.32 8.69 6.05
C ASP A 233 -2.57 10.18 5.82
N ILE A 234 -3.80 10.57 5.51
CA ILE A 234 -4.15 11.99 5.37
C ILE A 234 -4.02 12.73 6.71
N TYR A 235 -4.33 12.10 7.84
CA TYR A 235 -4.05 12.69 9.15
C TYR A 235 -2.56 12.82 9.42
N VAL A 236 -1.78 11.79 9.14
CA VAL A 236 -0.33 11.79 9.36
C VAL A 236 0.35 12.85 8.49
N VAL A 237 0.04 12.91 7.19
CA VAL A 237 0.62 13.92 6.29
C VAL A 237 0.19 15.34 6.66
N SER A 238 -1.04 15.51 7.19
CA SER A 238 -1.52 16.80 7.70
C SER A 238 -0.68 17.26 8.89
N ALA A 239 -0.42 16.37 9.83
CA ALA A 239 0.41 16.65 11.00
C ALA A 239 1.86 16.99 10.60
N VAL A 240 2.46 16.21 9.70
CA VAL A 240 3.84 16.41 9.21
C VAL A 240 3.98 17.72 8.43
N ALA A 241 2.98 18.07 7.62
CA ALA A 241 3.00 19.30 6.82
C ALA A 241 2.55 20.54 7.62
N GLY A 242 2.00 20.37 8.82
CA GLY A 242 1.43 21.46 9.62
C GLY A 242 0.22 22.11 8.94
N LYS A 243 -0.58 21.33 8.18
CA LYS A 243 -1.74 21.81 7.43
C LYS A 243 -2.87 20.79 7.53
N ASP A 244 -4.10 21.24 7.72
CA ASP A 244 -5.25 20.34 7.76
C ASP A 244 -5.77 20.02 6.33
N PHE A 245 -5.31 18.91 5.78
CA PHE A 245 -5.74 18.43 4.48
C PHE A 245 -7.12 17.76 4.53
N THR A 246 -7.62 17.43 5.72
CA THR A 246 -8.97 16.90 5.87
C THR A 246 -10.03 17.99 5.66
N ALA A 247 -9.69 19.24 5.97
CA ALA A 247 -10.53 20.42 5.71
C ALA A 247 -10.29 20.98 4.30
N SER A 248 -9.01 21.15 3.87
CA SER A 248 -8.68 21.71 2.55
C SER A 248 -7.49 20.96 1.93
N PRO A 249 -7.68 20.25 0.82
CA PRO A 249 -8.79 20.26 -0.15
C PRO A 249 -10.06 19.51 0.30
N GLY A 250 -10.01 18.83 1.43
CA GLY A 250 -11.09 18.03 1.99
C GLY A 250 -10.86 16.53 1.73
N LEU A 251 -11.17 15.72 2.73
CA LEU A 251 -10.96 14.27 2.70
C LEU A 251 -11.74 13.58 1.55
N HIS A 252 -12.91 14.11 1.17
CA HIS A 252 -13.66 13.62 0.01
C HIS A 252 -12.87 13.74 -1.29
N ARG A 253 -12.04 14.79 -1.46
CA ARG A 253 -11.21 14.95 -2.66
C ARG A 253 -10.00 14.03 -2.65
N THR A 254 -9.37 13.83 -1.50
CA THR A 254 -8.25 12.88 -1.41
C THR A 254 -8.73 11.46 -1.68
N MET A 255 -9.89 11.07 -1.14
CA MET A 255 -10.54 9.79 -1.41
C MET A 255 -10.90 9.63 -2.90
N LEU A 256 -11.46 10.67 -3.54
CA LEU A 256 -11.75 10.67 -4.97
C LEU A 256 -10.47 10.51 -5.79
N GLY A 257 -9.38 11.15 -5.37
CA GLY A 257 -8.08 11.06 -6.03
C GLY A 257 -7.52 9.64 -6.04
N ASP A 258 -7.57 8.93 -4.90
CA ASP A 258 -7.19 7.52 -4.81
C ASP A 258 -8.07 6.64 -5.70
N GLY A 259 -9.39 6.83 -5.64
CA GLY A 259 -10.31 6.07 -6.48
C GLY A 259 -10.03 6.22 -7.97
N LEU A 260 -9.80 7.46 -8.46
CA LEU A 260 -9.44 7.69 -9.85
C LEU A 260 -8.06 7.13 -10.20
N ALA A 261 -7.11 7.16 -9.26
CA ALA A 261 -5.80 6.55 -9.46
C ALA A 261 -5.88 5.01 -9.55
N CYS A 262 -6.70 4.36 -8.70
CA CYS A 262 -6.97 2.92 -8.79
C CYS A 262 -7.67 2.54 -10.11
N LEU A 263 -8.64 3.36 -10.55
CA LEU A 263 -9.30 3.16 -11.83
C LEU A 263 -8.30 3.24 -13.00
N ALA A 264 -7.44 4.25 -13.00
CA ALA A 264 -6.39 4.38 -14.01
C ALA A 264 -5.43 3.18 -13.96
N ALA A 265 -5.02 2.73 -12.77
CA ALA A 265 -4.16 1.55 -12.62
C ALA A 265 -4.79 0.29 -13.22
N SER A 266 -6.11 0.09 -13.06
CA SER A 266 -6.82 -1.06 -13.65
C SER A 266 -6.76 -1.07 -15.18
N PHE A 267 -6.87 0.09 -15.82
CA PHE A 267 -6.73 0.21 -17.28
C PHE A 267 -5.29 0.04 -17.77
N PHE A 268 -4.31 0.36 -16.94
CA PHE A 268 -2.90 0.16 -17.27
C PHE A 268 -2.38 -1.24 -16.91
N GLY A 269 -3.24 -2.13 -16.40
CA GLY A 269 -2.82 -3.47 -15.98
C GLY A 269 -1.99 -3.48 -14.70
N GLY A 270 -2.00 -2.40 -13.93
CA GLY A 270 -1.28 -2.27 -12.68
C GLY A 270 -2.10 -2.69 -11.44
N PRO A 271 -1.44 -2.94 -10.30
CA PRO A 271 -2.12 -3.17 -9.04
C PRO A 271 -2.84 -1.90 -8.55
N PRO A 272 -3.87 -2.03 -7.69
CA PRO A 272 -4.48 -0.88 -7.04
C PRO A 272 -3.44 -0.06 -6.31
N VAL A 273 -3.55 1.26 -6.39
CA VAL A 273 -2.63 2.18 -5.71
C VAL A 273 -3.28 2.73 -4.44
N THR A 274 -2.45 3.08 -3.45
CA THR A 274 -2.87 3.70 -2.18
C THR A 274 -1.83 4.71 -1.73
N THR A 275 -2.17 5.52 -0.75
CA THR A 275 -1.26 6.49 -0.12
C THR A 275 -0.11 5.79 0.60
N TYR A 276 1.11 6.35 0.50
CA TYR A 276 2.32 5.77 1.10
C TYR A 276 2.80 6.56 2.31
N SER A 277 2.63 5.97 3.50
CA SER A 277 3.11 6.51 4.78
C SER A 277 4.63 6.59 4.84
N GLU A 278 5.36 5.72 4.14
CA GLU A 278 6.83 5.70 4.09
C GLU A 278 7.37 7.02 3.56
N VAL A 279 6.75 7.56 2.50
CA VAL A 279 7.13 8.85 1.95
C VAL A 279 6.79 9.98 2.91
N THR A 280 5.66 9.89 3.63
CA THR A 280 5.30 10.83 4.69
C THR A 280 6.30 10.78 5.84
N GLY A 281 6.78 9.59 6.20
CA GLY A 281 7.89 9.40 7.13
C GLY A 281 9.17 10.10 6.68
N ALA A 282 9.53 9.95 5.39
CA ALA A 282 10.67 10.65 4.79
C ALA A 282 10.51 12.17 4.85
N MET A 283 9.31 12.69 4.59
CA MET A 283 9.02 14.13 4.76
C MET A 283 9.21 14.60 6.20
N SER A 284 8.86 13.80 7.19
CA SER A 284 9.04 14.15 8.60
C SER A 284 10.52 14.30 9.00
N ILE A 285 11.40 13.49 8.40
CA ILE A 285 12.85 13.52 8.63
C ILE A 285 13.53 14.64 7.85
N THR A 286 13.21 14.77 6.56
CA THR A 286 13.82 15.77 5.67
C THR A 286 13.27 17.17 5.88
N LYS A 287 12.12 17.30 6.55
CA LYS A 287 11.33 18.54 6.71
C LYS A 287 10.90 19.15 5.37
N VAL A 288 10.88 18.36 4.30
CA VAL A 288 10.46 18.79 2.96
C VAL A 288 9.06 18.27 2.68
N THR A 289 8.06 19.17 2.74
CA THR A 289 6.64 18.85 2.56
C THR A 289 6.04 19.53 1.31
N HIS A 290 6.87 19.92 0.37
CA HIS A 290 6.40 20.67 -0.81
C HIS A 290 5.83 19.71 -1.87
N PRO A 291 4.56 19.89 -2.34
CA PRO A 291 3.94 18.96 -3.29
C PRO A 291 4.68 18.77 -4.61
N GLN A 292 5.48 19.76 -5.05
CA GLN A 292 6.30 19.63 -6.27
C GLN A 292 7.33 18.50 -6.15
N VAL A 293 7.86 18.24 -4.96
CA VAL A 293 8.84 17.17 -4.72
C VAL A 293 8.20 15.79 -4.97
N ILE A 294 6.95 15.62 -4.56
CA ILE A 294 6.19 14.40 -4.83
C ILE A 294 5.89 14.24 -6.32
N ARG A 295 5.58 15.33 -7.02
CA ARG A 295 5.39 15.27 -8.48
C ARG A 295 6.68 14.90 -9.22
N ILE A 296 7.84 15.31 -8.72
CA ILE A 296 9.12 14.87 -9.24
C ILE A 296 9.33 13.38 -8.99
N ALA A 297 9.00 12.88 -7.79
CA ALA A 297 9.03 11.45 -7.50
C ALA A 297 8.13 10.65 -8.47
N ALA A 298 6.91 11.13 -8.71
CA ALA A 298 5.97 10.53 -9.66
C ALA A 298 6.49 10.53 -11.11
N ALA A 299 7.07 11.66 -11.56
CA ALA A 299 7.70 11.75 -12.89
C ALA A 299 8.88 10.77 -13.00
N THR A 300 9.70 10.66 -11.96
CA THR A 300 10.83 9.71 -11.92
C THR A 300 10.34 8.27 -11.97
N ALA A 301 9.22 7.93 -11.31
CA ALA A 301 8.62 6.60 -11.40
C ALA A 301 8.20 6.26 -12.85
N ILE A 302 7.59 7.21 -13.56
CA ILE A 302 7.23 7.04 -14.98
C ILE A 302 8.51 6.89 -15.84
N VAL A 303 9.56 7.68 -15.59
CA VAL A 303 10.83 7.53 -16.31
C VAL A 303 11.43 6.14 -16.06
N PHE A 304 11.39 5.65 -14.82
CA PHE A 304 11.92 4.31 -14.48
C PHE A 304 11.10 3.20 -15.14
N SER A 305 9.80 3.39 -15.33
CA SER A 305 8.93 2.40 -15.98
C SER A 305 9.24 2.16 -17.45
N VAL A 306 9.91 3.10 -18.13
CA VAL A 306 10.33 2.93 -19.54
C VAL A 306 11.73 2.37 -19.70
N ILE A 307 12.44 2.07 -18.60
CA ILE A 307 13.76 1.44 -18.62
C ILE A 307 13.58 -0.08 -18.56
N GLY A 308 13.54 -0.72 -19.75
CA GLY A 308 13.29 -2.18 -19.83
C GLY A 308 14.32 -3.01 -19.09
N LYS A 309 15.62 -2.64 -19.14
CA LYS A 309 16.68 -3.29 -18.35
C LYS A 309 16.39 -3.24 -16.84
N LEU A 310 15.80 -2.15 -16.33
CA LEU A 310 15.47 -2.05 -14.91
C LEU A 310 14.35 -3.02 -14.54
N SER A 311 13.29 -3.12 -15.34
CA SER A 311 12.21 -4.09 -15.10
C SER A 311 12.73 -5.52 -15.11
N ALA A 312 13.54 -5.90 -16.12
CA ALA A 312 14.16 -7.21 -16.20
C ALA A 312 15.07 -7.51 -15.00
N LEU A 313 15.85 -6.51 -14.55
CA LEU A 313 16.71 -6.64 -13.36
C LEU A 313 15.87 -6.89 -12.10
N LEU A 314 14.76 -6.20 -11.93
CA LEU A 314 13.87 -6.40 -10.78
C LEU A 314 13.24 -7.80 -10.79
N GLN A 315 12.88 -8.30 -11.96
CA GLN A 315 12.29 -9.63 -12.12
C GLN A 315 13.33 -10.77 -11.90
N SER A 316 14.62 -10.49 -12.06
CA SER A 316 15.68 -11.48 -11.80
C SER A 316 16.04 -11.62 -10.32
N ILE A 317 15.44 -10.82 -9.42
CA ILE A 317 15.70 -10.90 -7.98
C ILE A 317 15.15 -12.23 -7.43
N PRO A 318 15.99 -13.08 -6.79
CA PRO A 318 15.54 -14.34 -6.24
C PRO A 318 14.45 -14.16 -5.17
N SER A 319 13.46 -15.05 -5.19
CA SER A 319 12.33 -15.02 -4.23
C SER A 319 12.79 -15.02 -2.77
N ALA A 320 13.90 -15.69 -2.44
CA ALA A 320 14.45 -15.69 -1.09
C ALA A 320 14.87 -14.31 -0.60
N VAL A 321 15.46 -13.47 -1.49
CA VAL A 321 15.85 -12.09 -1.16
C VAL A 321 14.60 -11.27 -0.84
N LEU A 322 13.56 -11.40 -1.67
CA LEU A 322 12.28 -10.74 -1.45
C LEU A 322 11.60 -11.24 -0.17
N GLY A 323 11.62 -12.55 0.09
CA GLY A 323 11.09 -13.18 1.29
C GLY A 323 11.70 -12.59 2.57
N GLY A 324 13.01 -12.41 2.62
CA GLY A 324 13.69 -11.77 3.75
C GLY A 324 13.22 -10.34 4.01
N ILE A 325 13.05 -9.55 2.97
CA ILE A 325 12.51 -8.18 3.07
C ILE A 325 11.04 -8.18 3.50
N MET A 326 10.24 -9.12 2.99
CA MET A 326 8.83 -9.23 3.31
C MET A 326 8.60 -9.55 4.80
N LEU A 327 9.46 -10.35 5.42
CA LEU A 327 9.39 -10.61 6.87
C LEU A 327 9.43 -9.31 7.67
N LEU A 328 10.31 -8.38 7.29
CA LEU A 328 10.40 -7.06 7.92
C LEU A 328 9.17 -6.20 7.61
N LEU A 329 8.81 -6.08 6.33
CA LEU A 329 7.72 -5.20 5.89
C LEU A 329 6.38 -5.60 6.48
N PHE A 330 5.99 -6.86 6.40
CA PHE A 330 4.70 -7.30 6.93
C PHE A 330 4.64 -7.20 8.45
N GLY A 331 5.76 -7.47 9.13
CA GLY A 331 5.88 -7.23 10.57
C GLY A 331 5.72 -5.75 10.94
N THR A 332 6.32 -4.84 10.16
CA THR A 332 6.18 -3.40 10.42
C THR A 332 4.76 -2.90 10.14
N ILE A 333 4.09 -3.39 9.07
CA ILE A 333 2.68 -3.06 8.82
C ILE A 333 1.79 -3.51 9.98
N ALA A 334 1.96 -4.75 10.47
CA ALA A 334 1.22 -5.23 11.63
C ALA A 334 1.48 -4.37 12.88
N SER A 335 2.73 -3.94 13.08
CA SER A 335 3.12 -3.05 14.19
C SER A 335 2.45 -1.68 14.11
N VAL A 336 2.23 -1.12 12.91
CA VAL A 336 1.47 0.12 12.71
C VAL A 336 0.03 -0.03 13.18
N GLY A 337 -0.62 -1.17 12.91
CA GLY A 337 -1.96 -1.46 13.41
C GLY A 337 -2.02 -1.52 14.95
N ILE A 338 -1.03 -2.16 15.59
CA ILE A 338 -0.88 -2.17 17.06
C ILE A 338 -0.68 -0.75 17.58
N GLN A 339 0.20 0.02 16.95
CA GLN A 339 0.48 1.40 17.34
C GLN A 339 -0.78 2.28 17.24
N ASN A 340 -1.62 2.07 16.23
CA ASN A 340 -2.90 2.76 16.08
C ASN A 340 -3.82 2.53 17.29
N LEU A 341 -3.94 1.27 17.75
CA LEU A 341 -4.74 0.93 18.93
C LEU A 341 -4.21 1.60 20.20
N ILE A 342 -2.89 1.64 20.39
CA ILE A 342 -2.23 2.26 21.57
C ILE A 342 -2.38 3.79 21.55
N GLN A 343 -2.11 4.43 20.41
CA GLN A 343 -2.17 5.90 20.29
C GLN A 343 -3.57 6.45 20.54
N HIS A 344 -4.60 5.73 20.11
CA HIS A 344 -5.98 6.10 20.34
C HIS A 344 -6.54 5.57 21.66
N LYS A 345 -5.67 5.01 22.54
CA LYS A 345 -6.03 4.52 23.88
C LYS A 345 -7.25 3.60 23.85
N VAL A 346 -7.28 2.66 22.90
CA VAL A 346 -8.35 1.67 22.82
C VAL A 346 -8.34 0.83 24.10
N ASP A 347 -9.44 0.88 24.85
CA ASP A 347 -9.58 0.19 26.13
C ASP A 347 -9.88 -1.31 25.91
N PHE A 348 -8.88 -2.15 26.15
CA PHE A 348 -8.97 -3.60 26.03
C PHE A 348 -9.75 -4.27 27.18
N ASN A 349 -10.11 -3.55 28.25
CA ASN A 349 -10.95 -4.08 29.32
C ASN A 349 -12.45 -4.04 28.93
N ARG A 350 -12.81 -3.34 27.87
CA ARG A 350 -14.19 -3.28 27.37
C ARG A 350 -14.50 -4.50 26.53
N THR A 351 -15.45 -5.31 26.97
CA THR A 351 -15.89 -6.53 26.26
C THR A 351 -16.24 -6.26 24.79
N ARG A 352 -16.88 -5.12 24.51
CA ARG A 352 -17.20 -4.69 23.14
C ARG A 352 -15.94 -4.63 22.27
N ASN A 353 -14.88 -3.99 22.74
CA ASN A 353 -13.64 -3.80 21.99
C ASN A 353 -12.92 -5.14 21.78
N ILE A 354 -12.89 -5.98 22.84
CA ILE A 354 -12.34 -7.35 22.75
C ILE A 354 -13.05 -8.14 21.67
N ILE A 355 -14.39 -8.14 21.64
CA ILE A 355 -15.18 -8.87 20.65
C ILE A 355 -14.82 -8.42 19.24
N ILE A 356 -14.81 -7.11 18.97
CA ILE A 356 -14.51 -6.56 17.64
C ILE A 356 -13.10 -6.99 17.21
N ILE A 357 -12.10 -6.77 18.06
CA ILE A 357 -10.70 -7.07 17.75
C ILE A 357 -10.51 -8.57 17.52
N SER A 358 -11.01 -9.41 18.46
CA SER A 358 -10.79 -10.85 18.42
C SER A 358 -11.44 -11.48 17.19
N ILE A 359 -12.70 -11.15 16.90
CA ILE A 359 -13.41 -11.72 15.75
C ILE A 359 -12.76 -11.27 14.44
N THR A 360 -12.46 -9.97 14.32
CA THR A 360 -11.78 -9.43 13.13
C THR A 360 -10.47 -10.15 12.87
N LEU A 361 -9.60 -10.26 13.87
CA LEU A 361 -8.29 -10.91 13.72
C LEU A 361 -8.43 -12.41 13.45
N THR A 362 -9.27 -13.11 14.20
CA THR A 362 -9.41 -14.57 14.06
C THR A 362 -9.97 -14.95 12.69
N MET A 363 -10.97 -14.21 12.20
CA MET A 363 -11.55 -14.50 10.89
C MET A 363 -10.53 -14.22 9.76
N GLY A 364 -9.76 -13.14 9.87
CA GLY A 364 -8.79 -12.79 8.84
C GLY A 364 -7.58 -13.72 8.78
N ILE A 365 -6.98 -14.02 9.94
CA ILE A 365 -5.83 -14.94 10.03
C ILE A 365 -6.27 -16.37 9.74
N GLY A 366 -7.43 -16.77 10.23
CA GLY A 366 -8.00 -18.10 10.01
C GLY A 366 -8.49 -18.36 8.59
N GLY A 367 -8.41 -17.34 7.70
CA GLY A 367 -8.80 -17.49 6.31
C GLY A 367 -10.30 -17.75 6.11
N ALA A 368 -11.16 -17.16 6.96
CA ALA A 368 -12.61 -17.31 6.84
C ALA A 368 -13.10 -16.93 5.44
N VAL A 369 -13.96 -17.78 4.87
CA VAL A 369 -14.59 -17.59 3.57
C VAL A 369 -16.10 -17.64 3.75
N LEU A 370 -16.79 -16.62 3.26
CA LEU A 370 -18.25 -16.62 3.13
C LEU A 370 -18.57 -16.75 1.64
N GLN A 371 -19.20 -17.85 1.28
CA GLN A 371 -19.58 -18.16 -0.09
C GLN A 371 -21.08 -18.17 -0.27
N TRP A 372 -21.56 -17.47 -1.30
CA TRP A 372 -22.98 -17.45 -1.65
C TRP A 372 -23.11 -17.55 -3.18
N GLY A 373 -23.42 -18.73 -3.67
CA GLY A 373 -23.41 -19.03 -5.11
C GLY A 373 -22.01 -18.87 -5.71
N SER A 374 -21.88 -18.08 -6.77
CA SER A 374 -20.62 -17.72 -7.40
C SER A 374 -19.86 -16.60 -6.67
N PHE A 375 -20.52 -15.94 -5.70
CA PHE A 375 -19.92 -14.85 -4.93
C PHE A 375 -19.22 -15.39 -3.68
N SER A 376 -17.97 -14.99 -3.48
CA SER A 376 -17.21 -15.30 -2.27
C SER A 376 -16.51 -14.07 -1.71
N ILE A 377 -16.56 -13.92 -0.40
CA ILE A 377 -15.78 -12.89 0.33
C ILE A 377 -14.86 -13.65 1.28
N SER A 378 -13.59 -13.31 1.30
CA SER A 378 -12.62 -14.01 2.15
C SER A 378 -11.57 -13.05 2.75
N GLY A 379 -10.81 -13.56 3.72
CA GLY A 379 -9.63 -12.94 4.26
C GLY A 379 -9.88 -11.53 4.83
N ILE A 380 -9.00 -10.58 4.47
CA ILE A 380 -8.99 -9.20 4.99
C ILE A 380 -10.32 -8.48 4.70
N GLY A 381 -10.87 -8.65 3.48
CA GLY A 381 -12.12 -8.01 3.08
C GLY A 381 -13.31 -8.42 3.94
N LEU A 382 -13.49 -9.73 4.14
CA LEU A 382 -14.56 -10.23 5.02
C LEU A 382 -14.38 -9.75 6.45
N SER A 383 -13.16 -9.81 6.98
CA SER A 383 -12.85 -9.40 8.34
C SER A 383 -13.09 -7.90 8.58
N ALA A 384 -12.74 -7.05 7.61
CA ALA A 384 -12.99 -5.61 7.67
C ALA A 384 -14.50 -5.32 7.70
N VAL A 385 -15.28 -5.98 6.84
CA VAL A 385 -16.76 -5.86 6.82
C VAL A 385 -17.34 -6.28 8.16
N VAL A 386 -16.93 -7.44 8.68
CA VAL A 386 -17.40 -7.95 9.98
C VAL A 386 -17.03 -7.01 11.12
N GLY A 387 -15.80 -6.47 11.13
CA GLY A 387 -15.37 -5.49 12.12
C GLY A 387 -16.25 -4.24 12.13
N VAL A 388 -16.58 -3.72 10.96
CA VAL A 388 -17.50 -2.58 10.82
C VAL A 388 -18.92 -2.93 11.28
N ILE A 389 -19.43 -4.08 10.88
CA ILE A 389 -20.77 -4.54 11.28
C ILE A 389 -20.85 -4.69 12.80
N LEU A 390 -19.89 -5.36 13.43
CA LEU A 390 -19.82 -5.51 14.89
C LEU A 390 -19.75 -4.15 15.58
N ASN A 391 -18.97 -3.21 15.03
CA ASN A 391 -18.88 -1.86 15.57
C ASN A 391 -20.23 -1.12 15.55
N LEU A 392 -21.04 -1.35 14.52
CA LEU A 392 -22.36 -0.72 14.39
C LEU A 392 -23.43 -1.40 15.25
N LEU A 393 -23.38 -2.74 15.40
CA LEU A 393 -24.39 -3.51 16.10
C LEU A 393 -24.17 -3.55 17.63
N LEU A 394 -22.91 -3.58 18.06
CA LEU A 394 -22.62 -3.65 19.50
C LEU A 394 -22.89 -2.28 20.16
N PRO A 395 -23.52 -2.28 21.35
CA PRO A 395 -23.89 -1.05 22.03
C PRO A 395 -22.67 -0.15 22.28
N PRO A 396 -22.83 1.17 22.17
CA PRO A 396 -21.73 2.10 22.46
C PRO A 396 -21.25 1.90 23.90
N ALA A 397 -19.94 2.05 24.09
CA ALA A 397 -19.36 1.95 25.42
C ALA A 397 -19.99 2.99 26.34
N LYS A 398 -20.66 2.56 27.40
CA LYS A 398 -21.10 3.49 28.45
C LYS A 398 -19.85 4.18 29.00
N GLU A 399 -19.76 5.50 28.90
CA GLU A 399 -18.76 6.27 29.62
C GLU A 399 -18.90 5.93 31.10
N LYS A 400 -17.85 5.37 31.72
CA LYS A 400 -17.77 5.35 33.16
C LYS A 400 -17.76 6.83 33.59
N LYS A 401 -18.85 7.32 34.19
CA LYS A 401 -18.80 8.53 35.00
C LYS A 401 -17.70 8.29 36.01
N VAL A 402 -16.61 9.03 35.91
CA VAL A 402 -15.62 9.14 36.97
C VAL A 402 -16.45 9.66 38.15
N GLN A 403 -16.69 8.80 39.14
CA GLN A 403 -17.15 9.25 40.45
C GLN A 403 -15.92 9.92 41.05
N ASP A 404 -16.01 11.23 41.19
CA ASP A 404 -15.07 12.06 41.94
C ASP A 404 -14.96 11.61 43.42
#